data_f1329ad1ba7c6dff6e3c29cbf2bd701f
#
_entry.id   f1329ad1ba7c6dff6e3c29cbf2bd701f
#
_cell.length_a   1.000
_cell.length_b   1.000
_cell.length_c   1.000
_cell.angle_alpha   90.00
_cell.angle_beta   90.00
_cell.angle_gamma   90.00
#
_symmetry.space_group_name_H-M   'P 1'
#
loop_
_entity.id
_entity.type
_entity.pdbx_description
1 polymer ?
#
loop_
_entity_poly.entity_id
_entity_poly.type
_entity_poly.pdbx_seq_one_letter_code
_entity_poly.pdbx_strand_id
1 'polypeptide(L)'
;EHKQRNTLIWLPTDGDAENFMKTHVEPTIRDIPSLLALAPWYGKKHRDNTLTMKRFTNGRGFWCLGGKAAKNYREKSVDVAGYDELAAFDEDIEQEGSPTFLGDKRIEGSVWPKSIRGSTPKVRGTCQIERAASES
;
A
#
# COMPACT_ATOMS: atom_id res chain seq x y z
N GLU A 1 17.76 0.79 17.83
CA GLU A 1 16.36 0.53 18.16
C GLU A 1 15.49 0.59 16.93
N HIS A 2 14.75 -0.49 16.70
CA HIS A 2 13.91 -0.59 15.52
C HIS A 2 12.54 0.01 15.78
N LYS A 3 12.24 1.09 15.12
CA LYS A 3 10.91 1.67 15.17
C LYS A 3 9.96 0.81 14.34
N GLN A 4 8.80 0.53 14.92
CA GLN A 4 7.77 -0.17 14.17
C GLN A 4 7.25 0.71 13.05
N ARG A 5 7.03 0.12 11.89
CA ARG A 5 6.57 0.85 10.72
C ARG A 5 5.26 0.29 10.21
N ASN A 6 4.34 1.18 9.96
CA ASN A 6 3.08 0.85 9.30
C ASN A 6 3.25 1.06 7.80
N THR A 7 2.71 0.14 7.02
CA THR A 7 2.83 0.15 5.57
C THR A 7 1.46 0.18 4.92
N LEU A 8 1.31 1.01 3.91
CA LEU A 8 0.09 1.09 3.12
C LEU A 8 0.45 0.98 1.65
N ILE A 9 -0.16 0.02 0.96
CA ILE A 9 0.06 -0.18 -0.46
C ILE A 9 -1.25 0.09 -1.19
N TRP A 10 -1.17 0.89 -2.24
CA TRP A 10 -2.29 1.15 -3.14
C TRP A 10 -2.13 0.37 -4.42
N LEU A 11 -3.23 -0.23 -4.87
CA LEU A 11 -3.32 -0.85 -6.19
C LEU A 11 -4.41 -0.12 -6.97
N PRO A 12 -4.49 -0.29 -8.29
CA PRO A 12 -5.42 0.51 -9.09
C PRO A 12 -6.89 0.45 -8.66
N THR A 13 -7.36 -0.73 -8.23
CA THR A 13 -8.76 -0.92 -7.82
C THR A 13 -8.84 -1.69 -6.52
N ASP A 14 -10.02 -1.66 -5.87
CA ASP A 14 -10.27 -2.45 -4.67
C ASP A 14 -10.13 -3.95 -4.95
N GLY A 15 -10.60 -4.39 -6.11
CA GLY A 15 -10.45 -5.79 -6.51
C GLY A 15 -8.99 -6.21 -6.64
N ASP A 16 -8.16 -5.34 -7.20
CA ASP A 16 -6.72 -5.60 -7.30
C ASP A 16 -6.08 -5.69 -5.92
N ALA A 17 -6.49 -4.80 -5.00
CA ALA A 17 -5.97 -4.80 -3.64
C ALA A 17 -6.33 -6.09 -2.91
N GLU A 18 -7.58 -6.54 -3.01
CA GLU A 18 -8.00 -7.79 -2.38
C GLU A 18 -7.26 -8.99 -2.97
N ASN A 19 -7.09 -9.00 -4.29
CA ASN A 19 -6.36 -10.08 -4.94
C ASN A 19 -4.89 -10.11 -4.52
N PHE A 20 -4.26 -8.95 -4.41
CA PHE A 20 -2.88 -8.86 -3.94
C PHE A 20 -2.75 -9.41 -2.52
N MET A 21 -3.68 -9.06 -1.65
CA MET A 21 -3.68 -9.55 -0.28
C MET A 21 -3.75 -11.07 -0.24
N LYS A 22 -4.65 -11.66 -1.03
CA LYS A 22 -4.84 -13.12 -1.07
C LYS A 22 -3.68 -13.87 -1.72
N THR A 23 -3.11 -13.32 -2.78
CA THR A 23 -2.12 -14.06 -3.57
C THR A 23 -0.69 -13.81 -3.15
N HIS A 24 -0.40 -12.69 -2.50
CA HIS A 24 0.97 -12.33 -2.12
C HIS A 24 1.16 -12.15 -0.63
N VAL A 25 0.28 -11.41 0.04
CA VAL A 25 0.47 -11.09 1.45
C VAL A 25 0.22 -12.31 2.34
N GLU A 26 -0.92 -12.96 2.18
CA GLU A 26 -1.27 -14.10 3.02
C GLU A 26 -0.30 -15.28 2.85
N PRO A 27 0.08 -15.66 1.61
CA PRO A 27 1.11 -16.70 1.46
C PRO A 27 2.47 -16.33 2.03
N THR A 28 2.85 -15.05 1.96
CA THR A 28 4.10 -14.59 2.54
C THR A 28 4.10 -14.74 4.05
N ILE A 29 2.99 -14.40 4.71
CA ILE A 29 2.85 -14.58 6.15
C ILE A 29 2.93 -16.06 6.51
N ARG A 30 2.26 -16.91 5.73
CA ARG A 30 2.26 -18.36 5.95
C ARG A 30 3.66 -18.97 5.85
N ASP A 31 4.43 -18.51 4.85
CA ASP A 31 5.70 -19.15 4.49
C ASP A 31 6.90 -18.63 5.29
N ILE A 32 6.77 -17.50 5.96
CA ILE A 32 7.85 -16.91 6.76
C ILE A 32 7.54 -17.13 8.25
N PRO A 33 8.27 -18.04 8.94
CA PRO A 33 7.96 -18.36 10.33
C PRO A 33 7.95 -17.16 11.28
N SER A 34 8.85 -16.19 11.09
CA SER A 34 8.89 -15.03 11.96
C SER A 34 7.65 -14.14 11.80
N LEU A 35 7.09 -14.05 10.58
CA LEU A 35 5.85 -13.32 10.35
C LEU A 35 4.66 -14.09 10.90
N LEU A 36 4.63 -15.39 10.69
CA LEU A 36 3.52 -16.22 11.17
C LEU A 36 3.43 -16.17 12.69
N ALA A 37 4.55 -16.10 13.39
CA ALA A 37 4.58 -15.97 14.84
C ALA A 37 3.94 -14.68 15.33
N LEU A 38 3.96 -13.62 14.50
CA LEU A 38 3.34 -12.33 14.80
C LEU A 38 1.88 -12.26 14.37
N ALA A 39 1.37 -13.32 13.75
CA ALA A 39 0.03 -13.35 13.17
C ALA A 39 -0.78 -14.55 13.73
N PRO A 40 -1.16 -14.51 15.02
CA PRO A 40 -1.90 -15.62 15.63
C PRO A 40 -3.30 -15.81 15.05
N TRP A 41 -3.80 -14.80 14.36
CA TRP A 41 -5.09 -14.81 13.67
C TRP A 41 -5.02 -15.46 12.29
N TYR A 42 -3.86 -15.89 11.84
CA TYR A 42 -3.70 -16.39 10.47
C TYR A 42 -4.67 -17.57 10.21
N GLY A 43 -5.38 -17.49 9.09
CA GLY A 43 -6.35 -18.49 8.70
C GLY A 43 -7.66 -18.45 9.49
N LYS A 44 -7.84 -17.46 10.36
CA LYS A 44 -9.03 -17.32 11.21
C LYS A 44 -9.74 -16.00 10.93
N LYS A 45 -11.02 -15.98 11.28
CA LYS A 45 -11.79 -14.75 11.22
C LYS A 45 -11.45 -13.91 12.46
N HIS A 46 -10.89 -12.74 12.25
CA HIS A 46 -10.43 -11.88 13.34
C HIS A 46 -10.42 -10.42 12.90
N ARG A 47 -10.62 -9.49 13.85
CA ARG A 47 -10.63 -8.05 13.53
C ARG A 47 -9.29 -7.57 12.93
N ASP A 48 -8.18 -8.22 13.29
CA ASP A 48 -6.85 -7.87 12.80
C ASP A 48 -6.47 -8.61 11.51
N ASN A 49 -7.43 -9.36 10.95
CA ASN A 49 -7.21 -10.16 9.75
C ASN A 49 -8.36 -9.92 8.77
N THR A 50 -8.24 -8.88 7.94
CA THR A 50 -9.22 -8.57 6.91
C THR A 50 -8.57 -8.54 5.53
N LEU A 51 -9.38 -8.40 4.48
CA LEU A 51 -8.85 -8.32 3.11
C LEU A 51 -8.15 -7.00 2.82
N THR A 52 -8.32 -6.00 3.66
CA THR A 52 -7.69 -4.69 3.47
C THR A 52 -6.63 -4.38 4.51
N MET A 53 -6.57 -5.16 5.60
CA MET A 53 -5.68 -4.84 6.71
C MET A 53 -5.22 -6.10 7.43
N LYS A 54 -3.93 -6.13 7.75
CA LYS A 54 -3.34 -7.14 8.63
C LYS A 54 -2.60 -6.41 9.75
N ARG A 55 -2.96 -6.69 10.99
CA ARG A 55 -2.30 -6.07 12.14
C ARG A 55 -1.59 -7.15 12.95
N PHE A 56 -0.29 -6.98 13.08
CA PHE A 56 0.56 -7.94 13.78
C PHE A 56 0.63 -7.66 15.28
N THR A 57 1.04 -8.66 16.05
CA THR A 57 1.10 -8.53 17.52
C THR A 57 2.14 -7.52 18.00
N ASN A 58 3.12 -7.17 17.16
CA ASN A 58 4.10 -6.14 17.49
C ASN A 58 3.58 -4.70 17.24
N GLY A 59 2.30 -4.56 16.92
CA GLY A 59 1.69 -3.26 16.67
C GLY A 59 1.78 -2.75 15.24
N ARG A 60 2.52 -3.43 14.38
CA ARG A 60 2.62 -3.02 12.98
C ARG A 60 1.35 -3.33 12.22
N GLY A 61 0.98 -2.43 11.34
CA GLY A 61 -0.16 -2.64 10.45
C GLY A 61 0.28 -2.64 9.00
N PHE A 62 -0.41 -3.44 8.20
CA PHE A 62 -0.22 -3.50 6.77
C PHE A 62 -1.59 -3.34 6.11
N TRP A 63 -1.71 -2.35 5.26
CA TRP A 63 -2.97 -2.06 4.55
C TRP A 63 -2.76 -2.16 3.06
N CYS A 64 -3.80 -2.62 2.37
CA CYS A 64 -3.80 -2.74 0.92
C CYS A 64 -5.14 -2.19 0.43
N LEU A 65 -5.12 -1.05 -0.26
CA LEU A 65 -6.32 -0.31 -0.63
C LEU A 65 -6.36 -0.03 -2.12
N GLY A 66 -7.58 0.13 -2.66
CA GLY A 66 -7.76 0.55 -4.03
C GLY A 66 -7.48 2.03 -4.21
N GLY A 67 -6.92 2.39 -5.35
CA GLY A 67 -6.46 3.75 -5.63
C GLY A 67 -7.42 4.63 -6.41
N LYS A 68 -8.70 4.26 -6.53
CA LYS A 68 -9.66 5.08 -7.27
C LYS A 68 -10.35 6.13 -6.41
N ALA A 69 -10.59 5.82 -5.14
CA ALA A 69 -11.31 6.73 -4.26
C ALA A 69 -10.34 7.59 -3.47
N ALA A 70 -10.57 8.90 -3.47
CA ALA A 70 -9.71 9.83 -2.76
C ALA A 70 -9.67 9.56 -1.26
N LYS A 71 -10.76 9.06 -0.69
CA LYS A 71 -10.83 8.73 0.74
C LYS A 71 -9.77 7.70 1.14
N ASN A 72 -9.40 6.79 0.25
CA ASN A 72 -8.40 5.77 0.55
C ASN A 72 -7.00 6.34 0.72
N TYR A 73 -6.79 7.60 0.37
CA TYR A 73 -5.52 8.30 0.55
C TYR A 73 -5.52 9.20 1.77
N ARG A 74 -6.64 9.33 2.49
CA ARG A 74 -6.79 10.29 3.58
C ARG A 74 -6.84 9.69 4.98
N GLU A 75 -7.20 8.42 5.08
CA GLU A 75 -7.59 7.87 6.38
C GLU A 75 -6.44 7.50 7.33
N LYS A 76 -5.24 7.32 6.81
CA LYS A 76 -4.18 6.74 7.62
C LYS A 76 -2.86 7.48 7.48
N SER A 77 -2.14 7.60 8.60
CA SER A 77 -0.75 8.02 8.59
C SER A 77 0.12 6.79 8.68
N VAL A 78 1.08 6.66 7.77
CA VAL A 78 1.93 5.48 7.70
C VAL A 78 3.38 5.91 7.50
N ASP A 79 4.30 4.97 7.65
CA ASP A 79 5.72 5.24 7.45
C ASP A 79 6.19 4.86 6.06
N VAL A 80 5.53 3.88 5.45
CA VAL A 80 5.88 3.40 4.10
C VAL A 80 4.63 3.45 3.25
N ALA A 81 4.70 4.15 2.13
CA ALA A 81 3.65 4.20 1.13
C ALA A 81 4.13 3.48 -0.13
N GLY A 82 3.35 2.54 -0.62
CA GLY A 82 3.68 1.77 -1.81
C GLY A 82 2.59 1.89 -2.86
N TYR A 83 2.99 1.86 -4.11
CA TYR A 83 2.09 1.92 -5.26
C TYR A 83 2.47 0.80 -6.20
N ASP A 84 1.59 -0.17 -6.38
CA ASP A 84 1.83 -1.27 -7.30
C ASP A 84 0.97 -1.06 -8.55
N GLU A 85 1.51 -1.40 -9.70
CA GLU A 85 0.84 -1.18 -10.98
C GLU A 85 0.48 0.31 -11.18
N LEU A 86 1.41 1.20 -10.84
CA LEU A 86 1.16 2.65 -10.85
C LEU A 86 0.68 3.17 -12.20
N ALA A 87 1.14 2.59 -13.30
CA ALA A 87 0.73 2.98 -14.65
C ALA A 87 -0.77 2.76 -14.91
N ALA A 88 -1.42 1.89 -14.15
CA ALA A 88 -2.84 1.59 -14.29
C ALA A 88 -3.74 2.47 -13.41
N PHE A 89 -3.16 3.33 -12.57
CA PHE A 89 -3.93 4.25 -11.75
C PHE A 89 -4.48 5.38 -12.62
N ASP A 90 -5.57 5.98 -12.16
CA ASP A 90 -6.06 7.22 -12.75
C ASP A 90 -5.04 8.32 -12.48
N GLU A 91 -4.81 9.21 -13.45
CA GLU A 91 -3.82 10.27 -13.30
C GLU A 91 -4.24 11.31 -12.26
N ASP A 92 -5.55 11.50 -12.10
CA ASP A 92 -6.11 12.49 -11.19
C ASP A 92 -7.26 11.86 -10.42
N ILE A 93 -7.05 11.62 -9.13
CA ILE A 93 -7.99 10.90 -8.29
C ILE A 93 -9.11 11.83 -7.84
N GLU A 94 -10.30 11.63 -8.43
CA GLU A 94 -11.49 12.42 -8.11
C GLU A 94 -11.20 13.93 -8.12
N GLN A 95 -10.33 14.38 -9.00
CA GLN A 95 -9.95 15.78 -9.16
C GLN A 95 -9.20 16.37 -7.96
N GLU A 96 -8.67 15.54 -7.09
CA GLU A 96 -7.90 15.99 -5.92
C GLU A 96 -6.38 15.92 -6.10
N GLY A 97 -5.92 15.26 -7.15
CA GLY A 97 -4.49 15.16 -7.44
C GLY A 97 -4.07 13.77 -7.90
N SER A 98 -2.80 13.63 -8.21
CA SER A 98 -2.26 12.34 -8.64
C SER A 98 -2.17 11.36 -7.46
N PRO A 99 -2.13 10.04 -7.73
CA PRO A 99 -2.00 9.05 -6.67
C PRO A 99 -0.79 9.30 -5.77
N THR A 100 0.37 9.56 -6.35
CA THR A 100 1.58 9.78 -5.56
C THR A 100 1.53 11.06 -4.74
N PHE A 101 0.89 12.10 -5.26
CA PHE A 101 0.70 13.34 -4.52
C PHE A 101 -0.17 13.10 -3.27
N LEU A 102 -1.29 12.42 -3.44
CA LEU A 102 -2.21 12.15 -2.34
C LEU A 102 -1.64 11.16 -1.33
N GLY A 103 -1.03 10.09 -1.84
CA GLY A 103 -0.50 9.04 -0.98
C GLY A 103 0.72 9.45 -0.19
N ASP A 104 1.61 10.23 -0.79
CA ASP A 104 2.83 10.66 -0.11
C ASP A 104 2.56 11.59 1.07
N LYS A 105 1.39 12.21 1.11
CA LYS A 105 0.99 12.99 2.29
C LYS A 105 0.82 12.12 3.53
N ARG A 106 0.58 10.82 3.36
CA ARG A 106 0.37 9.91 4.49
C ARG A 106 1.66 9.61 5.25
N ILE A 107 2.82 9.83 4.63
CA ILE A 107 4.10 9.57 5.26
C ILE A 107 4.82 10.84 5.73
N GLU A 108 4.25 12.01 5.52
CA GLU A 108 4.87 13.29 5.86
C GLU A 108 5.24 13.41 7.35
N GLY A 109 4.44 12.82 8.22
CA GLY A 109 4.69 12.87 9.67
C GLY A 109 5.65 11.81 10.18
N SER A 110 6.16 10.96 9.30
CA SER A 110 7.04 9.86 9.71
C SER A 110 8.47 10.37 9.95
N VAL A 111 9.14 9.75 10.91
CA VAL A 111 10.56 10.01 11.15
C VAL A 111 11.42 9.46 10.02
N TRP A 112 11.00 8.32 9.45
CA TRP A 112 11.72 7.66 8.35
C TRP A 112 10.74 7.35 7.22
N PRO A 113 10.27 8.39 6.49
CA PRO A 113 9.30 8.17 5.44
C PRO A 113 9.92 7.43 4.25
N LYS A 114 9.13 6.58 3.61
CA LYS A 114 9.57 5.86 2.42
C LYS A 114 8.41 5.71 1.45
N SER A 115 8.66 6.05 0.18
CA SER A 115 7.70 5.87 -0.90
C SER A 115 8.28 4.89 -1.91
N ILE A 116 7.52 3.85 -2.24
CA ILE A 116 7.94 2.80 -3.18
C ILE A 116 6.96 2.79 -4.34
N ARG A 117 7.48 2.85 -5.56
CA ARG A 117 6.66 2.89 -6.76
C ARG A 117 7.09 1.77 -7.70
N GLY A 118 6.13 0.99 -8.16
CA GLY A 118 6.40 -0.11 -9.06
C GLY A 118 5.34 -0.23 -10.15
N SER A 119 5.75 -0.37 -11.38
CA SER A 119 4.88 -0.63 -12.51
C SER A 119 5.69 -0.77 -13.78
N THR A 120 5.03 -1.25 -14.84
CA THR A 120 5.60 -1.25 -16.18
C THR A 120 4.95 -0.12 -16.96
N PRO A 121 5.72 0.85 -17.49
CA PRO A 121 5.14 1.95 -18.28
C PRO A 121 4.41 1.42 -19.52
N LYS A 122 3.22 1.93 -19.77
CA LYS A 122 2.39 1.50 -20.92
C LYS A 122 2.57 2.39 -22.12
N VAL A 123 2.48 3.70 -21.91
CA VAL A 123 2.57 4.69 -22.99
C VAL A 123 3.47 5.82 -22.50
N ARG A 124 4.46 6.15 -23.33
CA ARG A 124 5.41 7.18 -22.99
C ARG A 124 4.72 8.55 -22.82
N GLY A 125 5.08 9.24 -21.75
CA GLY A 125 4.53 10.56 -21.45
C GLY A 125 3.20 10.56 -20.74
N THR A 126 2.55 9.39 -20.64
CA THR A 126 1.24 9.29 -19.98
C THR A 126 1.27 8.42 -18.72
N CYS A 127 2.37 7.70 -18.51
CA CYS A 127 2.52 6.79 -17.37
C CYS A 127 2.95 7.55 -16.11
N GLN A 128 2.37 7.21 -14.97
CA GLN A 128 2.71 7.83 -13.68
C GLN A 128 4.19 7.59 -13.31
N ILE A 129 4.71 6.42 -13.62
CA ILE A 129 6.11 6.12 -13.33
C ILE A 129 7.05 6.98 -14.17
N GLU A 130 6.76 7.12 -15.44
CA GLU A 130 7.57 7.95 -16.33
C GLU A 130 7.55 9.40 -15.89
N ARG A 131 6.39 9.90 -15.47
CA ARG A 131 6.25 11.24 -14.93
C ARG A 131 7.05 11.41 -13.64
N ALA A 132 6.96 10.45 -12.74
CA ALA A 132 7.70 10.50 -11.48
C ALA A 132 9.21 10.50 -11.72
N ALA A 133 9.69 9.71 -12.69
CA ALA A 133 11.11 9.66 -13.03
C ALA A 133 11.60 10.99 -13.59
N SER A 134 10.79 11.68 -14.39
CA SER A 134 11.19 12.96 -14.98
C SER A 134 11.17 14.10 -13.96
N GLU A 135 10.46 13.95 -12.86
CA GLU A 135 10.41 14.94 -11.78
C GLU A 135 11.53 14.75 -10.76
N SER A 136 12.24 13.63 -10.83
CA SER A 136 13.36 13.32 -9.94
C SER A 136 14.67 13.97 -10.41
#